data_b593d476079bb755f4f3fdc38efd29d1
#
_entry.id   b593d476079bb755f4f3fdc38efd29d1
#
_cell.length_a   1.000
_cell.length_b   1.000
_cell.length_c   1.000
_cell.angle_alpha   90.00
_cell.angle_beta   90.00
_cell.angle_gamma   90.00
#
_symmetry.space_group_name_H-M   'P 1'
#
loop_
_entity.id
_entity.type
_entity.pdbx_description
1 polymer ?
#
loop_
_entity_poly.entity_id
_entity_poly.type
_entity_poly.pdbx_seq_one_letter_code
_entity_poly.pdbx_strand_id
1 'polypeptide(L)'
;MKTEKPKKLIRWCILGAVGCGFMAAGDWLLGCIPLQQTDTGLFNRAYYLSGSYGLWKPVLTVGLGTIGGFLYYFVVKALNADIDEKYRKIKYVQFLCGIFTVAIALTIHTWVATMAWFATYLGPRIGAEIHNVPGGHVSFIVQAERYLDLMKTFLQRNGI
;
A
#
# COMPACT_ATOMS: atom_id res chain seq x y z
N MET A 1 -22.04 -28.68 22.60
CA MET A 1 -21.93 -27.42 21.84
C MET A 1 -20.75 -26.52 22.20
N LYS A 2 -19.88 -26.84 23.16
CA LYS A 2 -18.71 -25.98 23.57
C LYS A 2 -17.43 -26.15 22.75
N THR A 3 -17.31 -27.14 21.87
CA THR A 3 -16.05 -27.47 21.15
C THR A 3 -15.88 -26.86 19.78
N GLU A 4 -16.90 -26.29 19.15
CA GLU A 4 -16.79 -25.68 17.82
C GLU A 4 -16.24 -24.25 17.84
N LYS A 5 -16.54 -23.47 18.88
CA LYS A 5 -16.11 -22.08 19.01
C LYS A 5 -14.58 -21.94 18.99
N PRO A 6 -13.81 -22.73 19.76
CA PRO A 6 -12.34 -22.65 19.72
C PRO A 6 -11.75 -23.08 18.37
N LYS A 7 -12.32 -24.07 17.68
CA LYS A 7 -11.84 -24.52 16.37
C LYS A 7 -12.00 -23.43 15.30
N LYS A 8 -13.12 -22.71 15.29
CA LYS A 8 -13.35 -21.58 14.38
C LYS A 8 -12.37 -20.44 14.64
N LEU A 9 -12.15 -20.11 15.91
CA LEU A 9 -11.20 -19.06 16.30
C LEU A 9 -9.78 -19.38 15.83
N ILE A 10 -9.31 -20.61 16.07
CA ILE A 10 -7.98 -21.05 15.60
C ILE A 10 -7.86 -20.93 14.08
N ARG A 11 -8.87 -21.36 13.32
CA ARG A 11 -8.87 -21.22 11.86
C ARG A 11 -8.77 -19.76 11.43
N TRP A 12 -9.51 -18.85 12.06
CA TRP A 12 -9.43 -17.43 11.76
C TRP A 12 -8.06 -16.84 12.09
N CYS A 13 -7.46 -17.24 13.22
CA CYS A 13 -6.11 -16.81 13.58
C CYS A 13 -5.07 -17.29 12.55
N ILE A 14 -5.16 -18.54 12.09
CA ILE A 14 -4.25 -19.09 11.08
C ILE A 14 -4.41 -18.33 9.76
N LEU A 15 -5.63 -18.16 9.27
CA LEU A 15 -5.89 -17.43 8.02
C LEU A 15 -5.41 -15.99 8.12
N GLY A 16 -5.65 -15.35 9.25
CA GLY A 16 -5.18 -14.00 9.52
C GLY A 16 -3.65 -13.90 9.55
N ALA A 17 -2.96 -14.84 10.19
CA ALA A 17 -1.50 -14.90 10.22
C ALA A 17 -0.91 -15.06 8.81
N VAL A 18 -1.50 -15.92 7.97
CA VAL A 18 -1.14 -16.05 6.56
C VAL A 18 -1.36 -14.74 5.82
N GLY A 19 -2.47 -14.05 6.08
CA GLY A 19 -2.76 -12.74 5.51
C GLY A 19 -1.71 -11.70 5.88
N CYS A 20 -1.31 -11.63 7.15
CA CYS A 20 -0.22 -10.77 7.60
C CYS A 20 1.10 -11.10 6.89
N GLY A 21 1.41 -12.38 6.69
CA GLY A 21 2.59 -12.83 5.95
C GLY A 21 2.59 -12.34 4.50
N PHE A 22 1.45 -12.43 3.81
CA PHE A 22 1.34 -11.91 2.43
C PHE A 22 1.47 -10.39 2.36
N MET A 23 0.87 -9.66 3.30
CA MET A 23 1.03 -8.19 3.36
C MET A 23 2.49 -7.82 3.62
N ALA A 24 3.15 -8.46 4.58
CA ALA A 24 4.56 -8.23 4.89
C ALA A 24 5.47 -8.57 3.70
N ALA A 25 5.18 -9.63 2.95
CA ALA A 25 5.91 -9.97 1.73
C ALA A 25 5.71 -8.91 0.63
N GLY A 26 4.50 -8.37 0.49
CA GLY A 26 4.20 -7.25 -0.41
C GLY A 26 4.99 -5.99 -0.03
N ASP A 27 4.99 -5.62 1.24
CA ASP A 27 5.76 -4.49 1.77
C ASP A 27 7.26 -4.68 1.54
N TRP A 28 7.75 -5.89 1.78
CA TRP A 28 9.15 -6.23 1.55
C TRP A 28 9.54 -6.06 0.08
N LEU A 29 8.71 -6.49 -0.86
CA LEU A 29 8.94 -6.29 -2.29
C LEU A 29 8.96 -4.81 -2.69
N LEU A 30 8.13 -3.97 -2.05
CA LEU A 30 8.14 -2.53 -2.28
C LEU A 30 9.36 -1.85 -1.64
N GLY A 31 9.75 -2.29 -0.45
CA GLY A 31 10.77 -1.65 0.38
C GLY A 31 12.18 -2.19 0.20
N CYS A 32 12.37 -3.41 -0.32
CA CYS A 32 13.68 -4.00 -0.55
C CYS A 32 14.36 -3.40 -1.77
N ILE A 33 15.07 -2.32 -1.52
CA ILE A 33 15.84 -1.54 -2.48
C ILE A 33 17.32 -1.81 -2.22
N PRO A 34 18.16 -1.96 -3.26
CA PRO A 34 19.60 -2.08 -3.08
C PRO A 34 20.16 -0.89 -2.29
N LEU A 35 20.89 -1.17 -1.21
CA LEU A 35 21.47 -0.19 -0.28
C LEU A 35 22.44 0.82 -0.92
N GLN A 36 22.80 0.65 -2.17
CA GLN A 36 23.70 1.56 -2.90
C GLN A 36 23.06 2.88 -3.33
N GLN A 37 21.75 3.02 -3.16
CA GLN A 37 21.05 4.26 -3.48
C GLN A 37 20.61 4.91 -2.18
N THR A 38 21.44 5.81 -1.71
CA THR A 38 21.42 6.41 -0.37
C THR A 38 20.40 7.50 -0.15
N ASP A 39 19.35 7.60 -0.93
CA ASP A 39 18.29 8.56 -0.62
C ASP A 39 17.38 8.02 0.48
N THR A 40 17.50 8.66 1.59
CA THR A 40 16.92 8.43 2.90
C THR A 40 15.39 8.48 2.91
N GLY A 41 14.73 7.51 2.37
CA GLY A 41 13.27 7.40 2.50
C GLY A 41 12.82 5.96 2.39
N LEU A 42 11.77 5.62 3.11
CA LEU A 42 11.12 4.31 3.07
C LEU A 42 10.75 3.89 1.64
N PHE A 43 10.67 4.86 0.72
CA PHE A 43 10.43 4.70 -0.70
C PHE A 43 11.49 5.47 -1.47
N ASN A 44 12.53 4.77 -1.91
CA ASN A 44 13.55 5.38 -2.77
C ASN A 44 12.98 5.66 -4.17
N ARG A 45 12.58 6.90 -4.38
CA ARG A 45 12.00 7.37 -5.65
C ARG A 45 12.97 7.21 -6.82
N ALA A 46 14.25 7.45 -6.60
CA ALA A 46 15.28 7.31 -7.62
C ALA A 46 15.31 5.89 -8.17
N TYR A 47 15.16 4.88 -7.31
CA TYR A 47 15.09 3.48 -7.71
C TYR A 47 13.84 3.19 -8.57
N TYR A 48 12.67 3.67 -8.17
CA TYR A 48 11.44 3.48 -8.94
C TYR A 48 11.49 4.19 -10.30
N LEU A 49 12.10 5.36 -10.36
CA LEU A 49 12.24 6.15 -11.58
C LEU A 49 13.39 5.67 -12.49
N SER A 50 14.35 4.90 -11.97
CA SER A 50 15.50 4.40 -12.73
C SER A 50 15.17 3.34 -13.78
N GLY A 51 13.94 2.85 -13.83
CA GLY A 51 13.55 1.72 -14.67
C GLY A 51 14.01 0.35 -14.16
N SER A 52 14.78 0.32 -13.07
CA SER A 52 15.37 -0.92 -12.51
C SER A 52 14.35 -1.73 -11.68
N TYR A 53 13.18 -1.15 -11.42
CA TYR A 53 12.21 -1.76 -10.51
C TYR A 53 11.58 -3.05 -11.04
N GLY A 54 11.45 -3.19 -12.34
CA GLY A 54 10.84 -4.35 -13.00
C GLY A 54 9.32 -4.43 -12.83
N LEU A 55 8.62 -4.73 -13.91
CA LEU A 55 7.13 -4.78 -13.94
C LEU A 55 6.50 -5.83 -13.03
N TRP A 56 7.20 -6.92 -12.79
CA TRP A 56 6.66 -8.03 -11.99
C TRP A 56 6.48 -7.68 -10.52
N LYS A 57 7.34 -6.79 -9.97
CA LYS A 57 7.26 -6.38 -8.56
C LYS A 57 5.95 -5.65 -8.22
N PRO A 58 5.52 -4.59 -8.95
CA PRO A 58 4.23 -3.95 -8.69
C PRO A 58 3.06 -4.93 -8.78
N VAL A 59 3.05 -5.78 -9.81
CA VAL A 59 1.97 -6.76 -10.00
C VAL A 59 1.91 -7.75 -8.83
N LEU A 60 3.06 -8.28 -8.43
CA LEU A 60 3.13 -9.23 -7.32
C LEU A 60 2.78 -8.55 -6.00
N THR A 61 3.22 -7.33 -5.77
CA THR A 61 2.88 -6.55 -4.56
C THR A 61 1.38 -6.30 -4.45
N VAL A 62 0.72 -5.88 -5.53
CA VAL A 62 -0.74 -5.71 -5.53
C VAL A 62 -1.45 -7.05 -5.29
N GLY A 63 -1.00 -8.13 -5.93
CA GLY A 63 -1.54 -9.46 -5.73
C GLY A 63 -1.43 -9.94 -4.28
N LEU A 64 -0.24 -9.87 -3.70
CA LEU A 64 0.01 -10.25 -2.31
C LEU A 64 -0.74 -9.35 -1.32
N GLY A 65 -0.71 -8.03 -1.54
CA GLY A 65 -1.45 -7.08 -0.71
C GLY A 65 -2.96 -7.33 -0.75
N THR A 66 -3.53 -7.61 -1.92
CA THR A 66 -4.95 -7.89 -2.08
C THR A 66 -5.34 -9.19 -1.37
N ILE A 67 -4.63 -10.28 -1.62
CA ILE A 67 -4.89 -11.57 -0.97
C ILE A 67 -4.68 -11.44 0.55
N GLY A 68 -3.58 -10.80 0.95
CA GLY A 68 -3.27 -10.54 2.36
C GLY A 68 -4.36 -9.72 3.06
N GLY A 69 -4.87 -8.67 2.42
CA GLY A 69 -5.96 -7.85 2.92
C GLY A 69 -7.25 -8.64 3.13
N PHE A 70 -7.64 -9.46 2.17
CA PHE A 70 -8.80 -10.35 2.33
C PHE A 70 -8.62 -11.33 3.47
N LEU A 71 -7.45 -11.91 3.63
CA LEU A 71 -7.15 -12.83 4.72
C LEU A 71 -7.03 -12.12 6.07
N TYR A 72 -6.53 -10.88 6.08
CA TYR A 72 -6.45 -10.07 7.29
C TYR A 72 -7.84 -9.78 7.89
N TYR A 73 -8.90 -9.79 7.10
CA TYR A 73 -10.27 -9.75 7.60
C TYR A 73 -10.53 -10.80 8.70
N PHE A 74 -9.89 -11.96 8.62
CA PHE A 74 -10.04 -13.01 9.64
C PHE A 74 -9.37 -12.66 10.97
N VAL A 75 -8.32 -11.81 10.98
CA VAL A 75 -7.76 -11.22 12.22
C VAL A 75 -8.80 -10.35 12.88
N VAL A 76 -9.40 -9.43 12.12
CA VAL A 76 -10.46 -8.54 12.63
C VAL A 76 -11.62 -9.35 13.21
N LYS A 77 -12.00 -10.42 12.52
CA LYS A 77 -13.07 -11.31 12.95
C LYS A 77 -12.72 -12.12 14.20
N ALA A 78 -11.48 -12.59 14.33
CA ALA A 78 -10.99 -13.31 15.49
C ALA A 78 -10.97 -12.41 16.73
N LEU A 79 -10.38 -11.21 16.60
CA LEU A 79 -10.36 -10.20 17.67
C LEU A 79 -11.78 -9.79 18.09
N ASN A 80 -12.67 -9.60 17.12
CA ASN A 80 -14.05 -9.26 17.39
C ASN A 80 -14.81 -10.36 18.15
N ALA A 81 -14.51 -11.62 17.84
CA ALA A 81 -15.15 -12.76 18.50
C ALA A 81 -14.74 -12.94 19.98
N ASP A 82 -13.58 -12.42 20.35
CA ASP A 82 -13.06 -12.50 21.73
C ASP A 82 -13.65 -11.41 22.64
N ILE A 83 -14.21 -10.34 22.07
CA ILE A 83 -14.86 -9.28 22.84
C ILE A 83 -16.21 -9.78 23.35
N ASP A 84 -16.43 -9.65 24.67
CA ASP A 84 -17.68 -10.00 25.34
C ASP A 84 -18.87 -9.17 24.77
N GLU A 85 -20.02 -9.80 24.59
CA GLU A 85 -21.24 -9.17 24.07
C GLU A 85 -21.75 -7.99 24.92
N LYS A 86 -21.43 -7.94 26.21
CA LYS A 86 -21.71 -6.76 27.04
C LYS A 86 -21.06 -5.49 26.55
N TYR A 87 -19.96 -5.62 25.76
CA TYR A 87 -19.24 -4.49 25.15
C TYR A 87 -19.59 -4.30 23.66
N ARG A 88 -20.83 -4.51 23.27
CA ARG A 88 -21.29 -4.47 21.87
C ARG A 88 -20.85 -3.22 21.10
N LYS A 89 -20.83 -2.05 21.74
CA LYS A 89 -20.39 -0.82 21.10
C LYS A 89 -18.89 -0.86 20.74
N ILE A 90 -18.06 -1.35 21.66
CA ILE A 90 -16.61 -1.51 21.45
C ILE A 90 -16.36 -2.52 20.34
N LYS A 91 -17.08 -3.64 20.36
CA LYS A 91 -17.03 -4.69 19.34
C LYS A 91 -17.33 -4.14 17.94
N TYR A 92 -18.34 -3.28 17.81
CA TYR A 92 -18.69 -2.63 16.55
C TYR A 92 -17.61 -1.65 16.08
N VAL A 93 -17.12 -0.78 16.97
CA VAL A 93 -16.06 0.18 16.65
C VAL A 93 -14.77 -0.55 16.24
N GLN A 94 -14.37 -1.60 16.98
CA GLN A 94 -13.19 -2.42 16.64
C GLN A 94 -13.32 -3.03 15.25
N PHE A 95 -14.50 -3.57 14.91
CA PHE A 95 -14.74 -4.13 13.59
C PHE A 95 -14.62 -3.09 12.48
N LEU A 96 -15.23 -1.93 12.65
CA LEU A 96 -15.13 -0.82 11.68
C LEU A 96 -13.69 -0.34 11.51
N CYS A 97 -12.96 -0.09 12.61
CA CYS A 97 -11.56 0.32 12.56
C CYS A 97 -10.70 -0.73 11.83
N GLY A 98 -10.94 -2.02 12.08
CA GLY A 98 -10.24 -3.09 11.39
C GLY A 98 -10.48 -3.08 9.89
N ILE A 99 -11.73 -2.92 9.45
CA ILE A 99 -12.07 -2.83 8.01
C ILE A 99 -11.44 -1.59 7.37
N PHE A 100 -11.50 -0.44 8.04
CA PHE A 100 -10.85 0.78 7.56
C PHE A 100 -9.34 0.60 7.41
N THR A 101 -8.68 -0.03 8.38
CA THR A 101 -7.24 -0.30 8.31
C THR A 101 -6.89 -1.15 7.08
N VAL A 102 -7.68 -2.20 6.80
CA VAL A 102 -7.48 -3.03 5.60
C VAL A 102 -7.67 -2.21 4.33
N ALA A 103 -8.73 -1.41 4.25
CA ALA A 103 -9.03 -0.59 3.08
C ALA A 103 -7.91 0.42 2.80
N ILE A 104 -7.41 1.11 3.82
CA ILE A 104 -6.30 2.07 3.71
C ILE A 104 -5.02 1.36 3.25
N ALA A 105 -4.67 0.22 3.86
CA ALA A 105 -3.48 -0.53 3.49
C ALA A 105 -3.52 -0.97 2.01
N LEU A 106 -4.65 -1.53 1.56
CA LEU A 106 -4.84 -1.92 0.16
C LEU A 106 -4.73 -0.73 -0.80
N THR A 107 -5.33 0.42 -0.43
CA THR A 107 -5.27 1.63 -1.26
C THR A 107 -3.84 2.13 -1.40
N ILE A 108 -3.07 2.17 -0.31
CA ILE A 108 -1.67 2.60 -0.34
C ILE A 108 -0.83 1.67 -1.22
N HIS A 109 -0.94 0.35 -1.05
CA HIS A 109 -0.18 -0.62 -1.84
C HIS A 109 -0.51 -0.50 -3.34
N THR A 110 -1.78 -0.42 -3.68
CA THR A 110 -2.23 -0.27 -5.07
C THR A 110 -1.72 1.03 -5.68
N TRP A 111 -1.81 2.13 -4.93
CA TRP A 111 -1.35 3.43 -5.40
C TRP A 111 0.16 3.46 -5.65
N VAL A 112 0.97 3.02 -4.70
CA VAL A 112 2.44 2.99 -4.86
C VAL A 112 2.85 2.08 -6.02
N ALA A 113 2.25 0.91 -6.13
CA ALA A 113 2.53 -0.02 -7.23
C ALA A 113 2.13 0.57 -8.59
N THR A 114 0.98 1.25 -8.67
CA THR A 114 0.53 1.93 -9.90
C THR A 114 1.47 3.06 -10.29
N MET A 115 1.92 3.87 -9.33
CA MET A 115 2.89 4.94 -9.59
C MET A 115 4.24 4.39 -10.06
N ALA A 116 4.73 3.31 -9.45
CA ALA A 116 5.94 2.64 -9.89
C ALA A 116 5.81 2.08 -11.31
N TRP A 117 4.68 1.44 -11.62
CA TRP A 117 4.39 0.94 -12.96
C TRP A 117 4.31 2.07 -14.00
N PHE A 118 3.61 3.15 -13.67
CA PHE A 118 3.51 4.32 -14.54
C PHE A 118 4.90 4.90 -14.82
N ALA A 119 5.69 5.15 -13.79
CA ALA A 119 7.00 5.76 -13.91
C ALA A 119 7.99 4.90 -14.72
N THR A 120 7.95 3.57 -14.54
CA THR A 120 8.92 2.67 -15.16
C THR A 120 8.52 2.18 -16.55
N TYR A 121 7.23 2.10 -16.83
CA TYR A 121 6.73 1.46 -18.04
C TYR A 121 5.93 2.37 -18.97
N LEU A 122 4.86 2.95 -18.45
CA LEU A 122 3.96 3.74 -19.31
C LEU A 122 4.51 5.12 -19.61
N GLY A 123 4.98 5.83 -18.61
CA GLY A 123 5.46 7.20 -18.75
C GLY A 123 6.50 7.38 -19.86
N PRO A 124 7.60 6.58 -19.91
CA PRO A 124 8.59 6.66 -20.97
C PRO A 124 8.02 6.38 -22.38
N ARG A 125 7.02 5.49 -22.50
CA ARG A 125 6.42 5.12 -23.78
C ARG A 125 5.51 6.19 -24.36
N ILE A 126 4.88 6.99 -23.52
CA ILE A 126 4.03 8.11 -23.95
C ILE A 126 4.77 9.45 -23.96
N GLY A 127 6.09 9.44 -23.72
CA GLY A 127 6.89 10.66 -23.65
C GLY A 127 6.57 11.56 -22.45
N ALA A 128 6.03 10.98 -21.36
CA ALA A 128 5.71 11.73 -20.15
C ALA A 128 6.98 12.24 -19.47
N GLU A 129 6.99 13.52 -19.09
CA GLU A 129 8.04 14.08 -18.26
C GLU A 129 7.85 13.65 -16.81
N ILE A 130 8.91 13.06 -16.22
CA ILE A 130 8.89 12.59 -14.84
C ILE A 130 9.77 13.51 -14.01
N HIS A 131 9.15 14.28 -13.12
CA HIS A 131 9.85 15.21 -12.23
C HIS A 131 9.95 14.65 -10.81
N ASN A 132 11.16 14.66 -10.26
CA ASN A 132 11.37 14.30 -8.86
C ASN A 132 11.21 15.54 -7.97
N VAL A 133 10.11 15.59 -7.21
CA VAL A 133 9.88 16.65 -6.22
C VAL A 133 10.20 16.08 -4.85
N PRO A 134 11.21 16.63 -4.12
CA PRO A 134 11.56 16.13 -2.79
C PRO A 134 10.41 16.33 -1.80
N GLY A 135 10.24 15.39 -0.89
CA GLY A 135 9.21 15.43 0.14
C GLY A 135 8.48 14.10 0.31
N GLY A 136 7.74 13.96 1.41
CA GLY A 136 6.94 12.80 1.73
C GLY A 136 5.54 12.83 1.08
N HIS A 137 4.59 12.07 1.65
CA HIS A 137 3.21 11.95 1.18
C HIS A 137 2.45 13.28 1.12
N VAL A 138 2.84 14.27 1.89
CA VAL A 138 2.24 15.62 1.92
C VAL A 138 3.01 16.63 1.08
N SER A 139 4.01 16.20 0.31
CA SER A 139 4.84 17.13 -0.48
C SER A 139 4.03 17.98 -1.45
N PHE A 140 2.96 17.43 -2.03
CA PHE A 140 2.08 18.16 -2.94
C PHE A 140 1.31 19.30 -2.25
N ILE A 141 1.04 19.20 -0.94
CA ILE A 141 0.43 20.28 -0.14
C ILE A 141 1.48 21.32 0.24
N VAL A 142 2.62 20.85 0.77
CA VAL A 142 3.68 21.73 1.28
C VAL A 142 4.41 22.47 0.15
N GLN A 143 4.47 21.87 -1.04
CA GLN A 143 5.17 22.41 -2.22
C GLN A 143 4.22 22.66 -3.39
N ALA A 144 2.98 23.06 -3.11
CA ALA A 144 1.95 23.28 -4.14
C ALA A 144 2.41 24.23 -5.24
N GLU A 145 3.10 25.33 -4.90
CA GLU A 145 3.62 26.29 -5.89
C GLU A 145 4.61 25.63 -6.86
N ARG A 146 5.51 24.79 -6.36
CA ARG A 146 6.46 24.06 -7.21
C ARG A 146 5.78 23.09 -8.18
N TYR A 147 4.72 22.42 -7.75
CA TYR A 147 3.91 21.57 -8.63
C TYR A 147 3.21 22.41 -9.70
N LEU A 148 2.63 23.56 -9.33
CA LEU A 148 1.98 24.47 -10.27
C LEU A 148 2.96 25.02 -11.30
N ASP A 149 4.18 25.36 -10.91
CA ASP A 149 5.21 25.86 -11.82
C ASP A 149 5.67 24.78 -12.80
N LEU A 150 5.83 23.54 -12.35
CA LEU A 150 6.12 22.40 -13.23
C LEU A 150 4.98 22.18 -14.24
N MET A 151 3.74 22.23 -13.80
CA MET A 151 2.57 22.12 -14.67
C MET A 151 2.51 23.25 -15.69
N LYS A 152 2.70 24.51 -15.28
CA LYS A 152 2.73 25.66 -16.19
C LYS A 152 3.84 25.51 -17.24
N THR A 153 5.04 25.14 -16.80
CA THR A 153 6.19 24.93 -17.70
C THR A 153 5.88 23.83 -18.73
N PHE A 154 5.28 22.74 -18.29
CA PHE A 154 4.87 21.65 -19.18
C PHE A 154 3.83 22.11 -20.21
N LEU A 155 2.78 22.81 -19.79
CA LEU A 155 1.73 23.33 -20.66
C LEU A 155 2.30 24.30 -21.69
N GLN A 156 3.15 25.25 -21.27
CA GLN A 156 3.79 26.23 -22.16
C GLN A 156 4.67 25.56 -23.22
N ARG A 157 5.44 24.52 -22.85
CA ARG A 157 6.29 23.78 -23.81
C ARG A 157 5.47 23.02 -24.85
N ASN A 158 4.29 22.58 -24.50
CA ASN A 158 3.42 21.80 -25.36
C ASN A 158 2.36 22.65 -26.09
N GLY A 159 2.41 23.99 -25.94
CA GLY A 159 1.50 24.90 -26.62
C GLY A 159 0.05 24.81 -26.16
N ILE A 160 -0.16 24.42 -24.89
CA ILE A 160 -1.46 24.27 -24.27
C ILE A 160 -1.76 25.44 -23.33
#